data_6ad477242559cdc118815b25f237d8b4
#
_entry.id   6ad477242559cdc118815b25f237d8b4
#
_cell.length_a   1.000
_cell.length_b   1.000
_cell.length_c   1.000
_cell.angle_alpha   90.00
_cell.angle_beta   90.00
_cell.angle_gamma   90.00
#
_symmetry.space_group_name_H-M   'P 1'
#
loop_
_entity.id
_entity.type
_entity.pdbx_description
1 polymer ?
#
loop_
_entity_poly.entity_id
_entity_poly.type
_entity_poly.pdbx_seq_one_letter_code
_entity_poly.pdbx_strand_id
1 'polypeptide(L)'
;MSAKKILFIGNSYTYYGNLPEVIRQMAESVGVKLEVSSVTSGGKSLEWHCYNIETIQALQREKWDYVALQEFSTRPLEEPDRMYASAEALFNKVTSKKARAVLYLTWARKFLPETQPDISRAYLELARRTSALIFPAGPAWQIVMAKNPEIELYDPDLTHPSVLGTYLTACVFCSSILGLNPEKVTNKIRLLHGATLVIEPEVAAILQKSARKTAREFKEYTK
;
A
#
# COMPACT_ATOMS: atom_id res chain seq x y z
N MET A 1 -13.33 -10.98 -18.14
CA MET A 1 -13.45 -9.67 -17.47
C MET A 1 -12.29 -8.81 -17.92
N SER A 2 -12.49 -7.49 -18.11
CA SER A 2 -11.39 -6.55 -18.41
C SER A 2 -10.41 -6.49 -17.22
N ALA A 3 -9.13 -6.18 -17.51
CA ALA A 3 -8.15 -5.95 -16.46
C ALA A 3 -8.55 -4.75 -15.61
N LYS A 4 -8.37 -4.84 -14.29
CA LYS A 4 -8.53 -3.67 -13.40
C LYS A 4 -7.28 -2.80 -13.50
N LYS A 5 -7.48 -1.48 -13.54
CA LYS A 5 -6.43 -0.48 -13.66
C LYS A 5 -6.19 0.22 -12.34
N ILE A 6 -4.94 0.19 -11.86
CA ILE A 6 -4.55 0.75 -10.57
C ILE A 6 -3.39 1.73 -10.76
N LEU A 7 -3.56 2.95 -10.27
CA LEU A 7 -2.50 3.94 -10.18
C LEU A 7 -2.01 4.05 -8.74
N PHE A 8 -0.69 4.00 -8.55
CA PHE A 8 -0.05 4.30 -7.27
C PHE A 8 0.61 5.67 -7.32
N ILE A 9 0.28 6.52 -6.36
CA ILE A 9 0.89 7.85 -6.17
C ILE A 9 1.56 7.84 -4.81
N GLY A 10 2.88 8.14 -4.76
CA GLY A 10 3.61 8.09 -3.50
C GLY A 10 5.12 8.30 -3.65
N ASN A 11 5.87 7.68 -2.78
CA ASN A 11 7.31 7.82 -2.73
C ASN A 11 8.03 6.46 -2.64
N SER A 12 9.20 6.43 -2.01
CA SER A 12 10.02 5.21 -1.90
C SER A 12 9.31 4.04 -1.21
N TYR A 13 8.39 4.28 -0.29
CA TYR A 13 7.60 3.21 0.33
C TYR A 13 6.71 2.45 -0.66
N THR A 14 6.44 3.05 -1.81
CA THR A 14 5.71 2.42 -2.92
C THR A 14 6.65 1.73 -3.91
N TYR A 15 7.76 2.37 -4.31
CA TYR A 15 8.59 1.83 -5.39
C TYR A 15 9.76 0.96 -4.91
N TYR A 16 10.24 1.08 -3.66
CA TYR A 16 11.49 0.47 -3.19
C TYR A 16 11.51 -1.05 -3.40
N GLY A 17 10.48 -1.76 -3.03
CA GLY A 17 10.29 -3.19 -3.30
C GLY A 17 9.50 -3.49 -4.57
N ASN A 18 9.30 -2.49 -5.46
CA ASN A 18 8.44 -2.62 -6.64
C ASN A 18 7.02 -3.15 -6.31
N LEU A 19 6.44 -2.62 -5.23
CA LEU A 19 5.16 -3.07 -4.68
C LEU A 19 4.04 -3.19 -5.74
N PRO A 20 3.84 -2.24 -6.69
CA PRO A 20 2.79 -2.36 -7.69
C PRO A 20 2.94 -3.62 -8.54
N GLU A 21 4.15 -3.96 -8.96
CA GLU A 21 4.42 -5.15 -9.77
C GLU A 21 4.25 -6.44 -8.95
N VAL A 22 4.65 -6.45 -7.66
CA VAL A 22 4.45 -7.60 -6.77
C VAL A 22 2.94 -7.87 -6.60
N ILE A 23 2.13 -6.83 -6.41
CA ILE A 23 0.66 -6.93 -6.36
C ILE A 23 0.12 -7.53 -7.67
N ARG A 24 0.60 -7.06 -8.83
CA ARG A 24 0.19 -7.58 -10.14
C ARG A 24 0.49 -9.08 -10.27
N GLN A 25 1.70 -9.51 -9.93
CA GLN A 25 2.11 -10.92 -9.97
C GLN A 25 1.27 -11.80 -9.04
N MET A 26 0.98 -11.33 -7.83
CA MET A 26 0.11 -12.04 -6.89
C MET A 26 -1.32 -12.20 -7.44
N ALA A 27 -1.90 -11.14 -7.96
CA ALA A 27 -3.24 -11.20 -8.55
C ALA A 27 -3.29 -12.13 -9.76
N GLU A 28 -2.28 -12.07 -10.64
CA GLU A 28 -2.16 -12.94 -11.81
C GLU A 28 -2.04 -14.41 -11.43
N SER A 29 -1.35 -14.72 -10.32
CA SER A 29 -1.21 -16.10 -9.82
C SER A 29 -2.53 -16.78 -9.44
N VAL A 30 -3.58 -15.98 -9.22
CA VAL A 30 -4.95 -16.43 -8.93
C VAL A 30 -5.94 -16.08 -10.05
N GLY A 31 -5.44 -15.80 -11.26
CA GLY A 31 -6.24 -15.58 -12.46
C GLY A 31 -6.86 -14.18 -12.58
N VAL A 32 -6.44 -13.22 -11.77
CA VAL A 32 -6.94 -11.82 -11.81
C VAL A 32 -5.97 -10.96 -12.61
N LYS A 33 -6.43 -10.36 -13.71
CA LYS A 33 -5.63 -9.46 -14.53
C LYS A 33 -5.64 -8.05 -13.96
N LEU A 34 -4.44 -7.49 -13.74
CA LEU A 34 -4.23 -6.11 -13.33
C LEU A 34 -3.32 -5.38 -14.31
N GLU A 35 -3.64 -4.12 -14.56
CA GLU A 35 -2.74 -3.13 -15.13
C GLU A 35 -2.36 -2.17 -14.01
N VAL A 36 -1.07 -2.09 -13.70
CA VAL A 36 -0.56 -1.22 -12.65
C VAL A 36 0.32 -0.13 -13.24
N SER A 37 0.15 1.07 -12.75
CA SER A 37 1.02 2.22 -13.06
C SER A 37 1.39 2.94 -11.76
N SER A 38 2.48 3.67 -11.78
CA SER A 38 2.88 4.46 -10.62
C SER A 38 3.46 5.81 -11.03
N VAL A 39 3.19 6.84 -10.22
CA VAL A 39 3.92 8.11 -10.22
C VAL A 39 4.49 8.26 -8.82
N THR A 40 5.80 8.05 -8.71
CA THR A 40 6.48 8.03 -7.42
C THR A 40 7.77 8.85 -7.46
N SER A 41 8.07 9.55 -6.37
CA SER A 41 9.30 10.32 -6.23
C SER A 41 9.83 10.22 -4.80
N GLY A 42 11.13 9.90 -4.64
CA GLY A 42 11.74 9.65 -3.34
C GLY A 42 11.58 10.82 -2.37
N GLY A 43 11.10 10.54 -1.15
CA GLY A 43 10.90 11.54 -0.10
C GLY A 43 9.81 12.57 -0.36
N LYS A 44 9.00 12.42 -1.42
CA LYS A 44 7.94 13.38 -1.73
C LYS A 44 6.63 13.02 -1.01
N SER A 45 5.88 14.08 -0.68
CA SER A 45 4.57 14.01 -0.02
C SER A 45 3.42 14.08 -1.02
N LEU A 46 2.20 13.81 -0.58
CA LEU A 46 0.99 14.04 -1.39
C LEU A 46 0.82 15.51 -1.78
N GLU A 47 1.26 16.45 -0.93
CA GLU A 47 1.26 17.87 -1.26
C GLU A 47 2.09 18.17 -2.52
N TRP A 48 3.30 17.59 -2.63
CA TRP A 48 4.12 17.71 -3.84
C TRP A 48 3.38 17.12 -5.06
N HIS A 49 2.70 15.98 -4.90
CA HIS A 49 1.93 15.35 -5.97
C HIS A 49 0.74 16.19 -6.44
N CYS A 50 0.17 17.06 -5.59
CA CYS A 50 -0.91 17.97 -6.00
C CYS A 50 -0.50 18.91 -7.13
N TYR A 51 0.80 19.24 -7.22
CA TYR A 51 1.38 20.18 -8.19
C TYR A 51 2.28 19.50 -9.22
N ASN A 52 2.59 18.23 -9.05
CA ASN A 52 3.45 17.50 -9.98
C ASN A 52 2.71 17.20 -11.28
N ILE A 53 3.30 17.63 -12.41
CA ILE A 53 2.67 17.53 -13.73
C ILE A 53 2.41 16.08 -14.16
N GLU A 54 3.33 15.15 -13.84
CA GLU A 54 3.18 13.73 -14.17
C GLU A 54 2.03 13.11 -13.40
N THR A 55 1.86 13.48 -12.12
CA THR A 55 0.72 13.04 -11.30
C THR A 55 -0.59 13.52 -11.89
N ILE A 56 -0.67 14.80 -12.26
CA ILE A 56 -1.88 15.39 -12.86
C ILE A 56 -2.20 14.72 -14.20
N GLN A 57 -1.21 14.53 -15.05
CA GLN A 57 -1.38 13.85 -16.33
C GLN A 57 -1.79 12.38 -16.16
N ALA A 58 -1.18 11.63 -15.23
CA ALA A 58 -1.52 10.24 -14.97
C ALA A 58 -2.99 10.11 -14.52
N LEU A 59 -3.46 10.99 -13.63
CA LEU A 59 -4.84 11.02 -13.18
C LEU A 59 -5.84 11.31 -14.33
N GLN A 60 -5.40 12.03 -15.36
CA GLN A 60 -6.26 12.42 -16.50
C GLN A 60 -6.22 11.41 -17.65
N ARG A 61 -5.10 10.71 -17.84
CA ARG A 61 -4.80 9.91 -19.04
C ARG A 61 -5.72 8.71 -19.22
N GLU A 62 -6.11 8.06 -18.12
CA GLU A 62 -6.86 6.81 -18.16
C GLU A 62 -8.00 6.79 -17.15
N LYS A 63 -8.91 5.82 -17.35
CA LYS A 63 -9.94 5.49 -16.36
C LYS A 63 -9.35 4.46 -15.39
N TRP A 64 -9.04 4.89 -14.19
CA TRP A 64 -8.57 4.03 -13.12
C TRP A 64 -9.74 3.39 -12.37
N ASP A 65 -9.60 2.13 -11.95
CA ASP A 65 -10.51 1.52 -10.99
C ASP A 65 -10.14 1.95 -9.57
N TYR A 66 -8.84 2.00 -9.28
CA TYR A 66 -8.31 2.43 -7.98
C TYR A 66 -7.13 3.39 -8.17
N VAL A 67 -7.02 4.36 -7.27
CA VAL A 67 -5.84 5.22 -7.12
C VAL A 67 -5.38 5.15 -5.67
N ALA A 68 -4.22 4.54 -5.44
CA ALA A 68 -3.60 4.43 -4.12
C ALA A 68 -2.75 5.68 -3.85
N LEU A 69 -3.03 6.34 -2.73
CA LEU A 69 -2.37 7.55 -2.27
C LEU A 69 -1.50 7.23 -1.05
N GLN A 70 -0.19 7.38 -1.17
CA GLN A 70 0.78 7.13 -0.12
C GLN A 70 1.50 8.42 0.26
N GLU A 71 1.34 8.83 1.52
CA GLU A 71 1.93 10.04 2.08
C GLU A 71 3.39 9.82 2.51
N PHE A 72 4.14 10.91 2.70
CA PHE A 72 5.46 10.87 3.31
C PHE A 72 5.39 10.29 4.73
N SER A 73 6.36 9.41 5.07
CA SER A 73 6.26 8.49 6.22
C SER A 73 6.02 9.15 7.58
N THR A 74 6.55 10.36 7.82
CA THR A 74 6.40 11.05 9.11
C THR A 74 5.28 12.09 9.12
N ARG A 75 4.77 12.49 7.95
CA ARG A 75 3.75 13.55 7.87
C ARG A 75 2.46 13.25 8.66
N PRO A 76 1.96 12.00 8.74
CA PRO A 76 0.81 11.69 9.58
C PRO A 76 1.01 12.04 11.06
N LEU A 77 2.26 12.08 11.53
CA LEU A 77 2.64 12.42 12.90
C LEU A 77 2.95 13.92 13.09
N GLU A 78 3.73 14.47 12.14
CA GLU A 78 4.32 15.82 12.26
C GLU A 78 3.37 16.91 11.75
N GLU A 79 2.66 16.65 10.67
CA GLU A 79 1.83 17.65 9.97
C GLU A 79 0.51 17.02 9.44
N PRO A 80 -0.34 16.41 10.30
CA PRO A 80 -1.55 15.70 9.86
C PRO A 80 -2.51 16.60 9.07
N ASP A 81 -2.65 17.88 9.41
CA ASP A 81 -3.53 18.81 8.70
C ASP A 81 -3.08 19.05 7.25
N ARG A 82 -1.76 19.10 7.01
CA ARG A 82 -1.22 19.21 5.64
C ARG A 82 -1.43 17.92 4.85
N MET A 83 -1.30 16.77 5.51
CA MET A 83 -1.66 15.48 4.92
C MET A 83 -3.14 15.48 4.51
N TYR A 84 -4.04 15.92 5.40
CA TYR A 84 -5.48 15.95 5.12
C TYR A 84 -5.79 16.85 3.92
N ALA A 85 -5.34 18.08 3.92
CA ALA A 85 -5.59 19.04 2.84
C ALA A 85 -5.09 18.50 1.48
N SER A 86 -3.89 17.91 1.44
CA SER A 86 -3.29 17.39 0.23
C SER A 86 -4.02 16.14 -0.28
N ALA A 87 -4.34 15.22 0.63
CA ALA A 87 -5.05 14.00 0.27
C ALA A 87 -6.49 14.28 -0.18
N GLU A 88 -7.20 15.21 0.45
CA GLU A 88 -8.54 15.65 0.03
C GLU A 88 -8.51 16.31 -1.36
N ALA A 89 -7.51 17.12 -1.65
CA ALA A 89 -7.33 17.72 -2.97
C ALA A 89 -7.11 16.65 -4.08
N LEU A 90 -6.30 15.63 -3.81
CA LEU A 90 -6.11 14.51 -4.72
C LEU A 90 -7.35 13.61 -4.79
N PHE A 91 -8.00 13.33 -3.66
CA PHE A 91 -9.23 12.55 -3.58
C PHE A 91 -10.31 13.13 -4.53
N ASN A 92 -10.51 14.45 -4.50
CA ASN A 92 -11.47 15.12 -5.37
C ASN A 92 -11.13 14.93 -6.86
N LYS A 93 -9.84 14.95 -7.22
CA LYS A 93 -9.39 14.69 -8.60
C LYS A 93 -9.64 13.23 -9.00
N VAL A 94 -9.40 12.28 -8.11
CA VAL A 94 -9.61 10.84 -8.31
C VAL A 94 -11.09 10.52 -8.51
N THR A 95 -11.93 10.95 -7.58
CA THR A 95 -13.37 10.62 -7.58
C THR A 95 -14.13 11.31 -8.69
N SER A 96 -13.71 12.50 -9.14
CA SER A 96 -14.28 13.16 -10.31
C SER A 96 -14.17 12.31 -11.60
N LYS A 97 -13.25 11.36 -11.64
CA LYS A 97 -13.06 10.37 -12.72
C LYS A 97 -13.71 9.01 -12.44
N LYS A 98 -14.50 8.90 -11.36
CA LYS A 98 -15.18 7.67 -10.91
C LYS A 98 -14.23 6.56 -10.46
N ALA A 99 -12.95 6.86 -10.21
CA ALA A 99 -12.03 5.94 -9.57
C ALA A 99 -12.26 5.90 -8.05
N ARG A 100 -11.91 4.78 -7.42
CA ARG A 100 -11.93 4.67 -5.97
C ARG A 100 -10.56 5.07 -5.41
N ALA A 101 -10.54 6.05 -4.53
CA ALA A 101 -9.32 6.42 -3.83
C ALA A 101 -9.03 5.42 -2.70
N VAL A 102 -7.76 5.07 -2.54
CA VAL A 102 -7.24 4.15 -1.54
C VAL A 102 -6.13 4.83 -0.76
N LEU A 103 -6.29 5.00 0.53
CA LEU A 103 -5.27 5.54 1.41
C LEU A 103 -4.33 4.42 1.84
N TYR A 104 -3.07 4.53 1.47
CA TYR A 104 -2.04 3.58 1.83
C TYR A 104 -1.51 3.88 3.23
N LEU A 105 -2.16 3.30 4.25
CA LEU A 105 -1.76 3.37 5.66
C LEU A 105 -0.46 2.59 5.86
N THR A 106 0.65 3.33 5.91
CA THR A 106 2.00 2.80 6.02
C THR A 106 2.35 2.42 7.46
N TRP A 107 3.54 1.85 7.63
CA TRP A 107 4.08 1.40 8.93
C TRP A 107 4.93 2.48 9.61
N ALA A 108 5.06 2.39 10.93
CA ALA A 108 5.99 3.16 11.72
C ALA A 108 7.44 2.76 11.39
N ARG A 109 8.40 3.66 11.55
CA ARG A 109 9.83 3.32 11.45
C ARG A 109 10.22 2.33 12.54
N LYS A 110 11.15 1.42 12.27
CA LYS A 110 11.53 0.32 13.18
C LYS A 110 11.96 0.80 14.56
N PHE A 111 12.59 1.96 14.63
CA PHE A 111 13.08 2.57 15.87
C PHE A 111 12.05 3.46 16.60
N LEU A 112 10.81 3.57 16.08
CA LEU A 112 9.68 4.32 16.67
C LEU A 112 8.36 3.51 16.53
N PRO A 113 8.33 2.24 16.94
CA PRO A 113 7.17 1.36 16.72
C PRO A 113 5.91 1.82 17.46
N GLU A 114 6.08 2.54 18.54
CA GLU A 114 5.00 3.13 19.36
C GLU A 114 4.20 4.19 18.61
N THR A 115 4.71 4.73 17.51
CA THR A 115 4.01 5.75 16.72
C THR A 115 2.94 5.18 15.77
N GLN A 116 2.88 3.86 15.57
CA GLN A 116 1.90 3.26 14.67
C GLN A 116 0.44 3.58 15.01
N PRO A 117 0.01 3.62 16.29
CA PRO A 117 -1.35 4.00 16.62
C PRO A 117 -1.71 5.41 16.15
N ASP A 118 -0.78 6.37 16.25
CA ASP A 118 -1.01 7.75 15.83
C ASP A 118 -1.04 7.87 14.30
N ILE A 119 -0.14 7.18 13.58
CA ILE A 119 -0.20 7.03 12.13
C ILE A 119 -1.57 6.48 11.72
N SER A 120 -1.99 5.39 12.33
CA SER A 120 -3.28 4.75 12.01
C SER A 120 -4.46 5.69 12.25
N ARG A 121 -4.45 6.44 13.36
CA ARG A 121 -5.48 7.42 13.70
C ARG A 121 -5.60 8.51 12.64
N ALA A 122 -4.47 9.06 12.16
CA ALA A 122 -4.47 10.08 11.12
C ALA A 122 -5.09 9.56 9.80
N TYR A 123 -4.72 8.36 9.37
CA TYR A 123 -5.30 7.77 8.17
C TYR A 123 -6.78 7.41 8.31
N LEU A 124 -7.21 6.92 9.47
CA LEU A 124 -8.63 6.61 9.73
C LEU A 124 -9.48 7.87 9.78
N GLU A 125 -8.95 8.97 10.35
CA GLU A 125 -9.62 10.26 10.32
C GLU A 125 -9.78 10.76 8.88
N LEU A 126 -8.72 10.66 8.07
CA LEU A 126 -8.78 11.04 6.65
C LEU A 126 -9.78 10.18 5.87
N ALA A 127 -9.84 8.88 6.13
CA ALA A 127 -10.81 8.00 5.49
C ALA A 127 -12.25 8.40 5.83
N ARG A 128 -12.52 8.79 7.10
CA ARG A 128 -13.85 9.29 7.50
C ARG A 128 -14.23 10.58 6.80
N ARG A 129 -13.28 11.49 6.56
CA ARG A 129 -13.50 12.76 5.84
C ARG A 129 -13.78 12.56 4.36
N THR A 130 -13.13 11.57 3.75
CA THR A 130 -13.12 11.41 2.29
C THR A 130 -13.94 10.22 1.79
N SER A 131 -14.35 9.30 2.67
CA SER A 131 -14.90 7.99 2.30
C SER A 131 -13.97 7.16 1.41
N ALA A 132 -12.64 7.41 1.49
CA ALA A 132 -11.64 6.62 0.80
C ALA A 132 -11.48 5.25 1.45
N LEU A 133 -11.07 4.27 0.65
CA LEU A 133 -10.70 2.95 1.17
C LEU A 133 -9.39 3.04 1.95
N ILE A 134 -9.22 2.13 2.92
CA ILE A 134 -7.96 1.96 3.63
C ILE A 134 -7.24 0.72 3.13
N PHE A 135 -5.96 0.87 2.81
CA PHE A 135 -4.98 -0.17 2.60
C PHE A 135 -4.09 -0.28 3.85
N PRO A 136 -4.42 -1.18 4.81
CA PRO A 136 -3.89 -1.15 6.17
C PRO A 136 -2.56 -1.91 6.31
N ALA A 137 -1.49 -1.50 5.61
CA ALA A 137 -0.21 -2.19 5.64
C ALA A 137 0.45 -2.10 7.03
N GLY A 138 0.50 -0.92 7.65
CA GLY A 138 1.13 -0.73 8.97
C GLY A 138 0.54 -1.61 10.08
N PRO A 139 -0.78 -1.70 10.25
CA PRO A 139 -1.39 -2.64 11.18
C PRO A 139 -1.01 -4.12 10.95
N ALA A 140 -0.87 -4.56 9.70
CA ALA A 140 -0.40 -5.91 9.40
C ALA A 140 1.06 -6.12 9.81
N TRP A 141 1.91 -5.12 9.61
CA TRP A 141 3.31 -5.14 10.06
C TRP A 141 3.39 -5.29 11.58
N GLN A 142 2.57 -4.55 12.34
CA GLN A 142 2.50 -4.67 13.81
C GLN A 142 2.15 -6.10 14.25
N ILE A 143 1.19 -6.75 13.58
CA ILE A 143 0.79 -8.13 13.90
C ILE A 143 1.96 -9.08 13.68
N VAL A 144 2.70 -8.95 12.59
CA VAL A 144 3.85 -9.83 12.28
C VAL A 144 4.97 -9.59 13.27
N MET A 145 5.40 -8.34 13.47
CA MET A 145 6.50 -8.00 14.40
C MET A 145 6.23 -8.44 15.84
N ALA A 146 4.99 -8.33 16.30
CA ALA A 146 4.63 -8.74 17.65
C ALA A 146 4.62 -10.26 17.87
N LYS A 147 4.34 -11.05 16.81
CA LYS A 147 4.16 -12.50 16.93
C LYS A 147 5.33 -13.31 16.38
N ASN A 148 6.06 -12.76 15.46
CA ASN A 148 7.15 -13.39 14.71
C ASN A 148 8.30 -12.38 14.54
N PRO A 149 8.95 -11.96 15.66
CA PRO A 149 9.99 -10.93 15.63
C PRO A 149 11.24 -11.33 14.83
N GLU A 150 11.41 -12.61 14.53
CA GLU A 150 12.46 -13.15 13.67
C GLU A 150 12.22 -12.83 12.18
N ILE A 151 11.01 -12.48 11.78
CA ILE A 151 10.69 -12.09 10.39
C ILE A 151 11.05 -10.61 10.20
N GLU A 152 12.17 -10.36 9.55
CA GLU A 152 12.63 -8.98 9.29
C GLU A 152 11.86 -8.35 8.14
N LEU A 153 11.01 -7.37 8.48
CA LEU A 153 10.19 -6.65 7.49
C LEU A 153 10.87 -5.39 6.95
N TYR A 154 11.91 -4.90 7.64
CA TYR A 154 12.62 -3.69 7.23
C TYR A 154 13.90 -4.02 6.49
N ASP A 155 14.28 -3.12 5.60
CA ASP A 155 15.61 -3.05 5.02
C ASP A 155 16.63 -2.56 6.07
N PRO A 156 17.95 -2.70 5.88
CA PRO A 156 18.96 -2.23 6.84
C PRO A 156 18.87 -0.77 7.28
N ASP A 157 18.18 0.07 6.53
CA ASP A 157 17.94 1.48 6.90
C ASP A 157 16.82 1.68 7.94
N LEU A 158 16.17 0.59 8.38
CA LEU A 158 15.13 0.56 9.41
C LEU A 158 13.85 1.34 9.08
N THR A 159 13.67 1.71 7.82
CA THR A 159 12.52 2.50 7.35
C THR A 159 11.85 1.91 6.12
N HIS A 160 12.63 1.53 5.10
CA HIS A 160 12.12 0.93 3.88
C HIS A 160 11.77 -0.55 4.07
N PRO A 161 10.88 -1.09 3.22
CA PRO A 161 10.49 -2.49 3.34
C PRO A 161 11.61 -3.40 2.81
N SER A 162 11.89 -4.46 3.54
CA SER A 162 12.60 -5.63 2.99
C SER A 162 11.74 -6.31 1.92
N VAL A 163 12.27 -7.37 1.31
CA VAL A 163 11.47 -8.22 0.42
C VAL A 163 10.27 -8.82 1.14
N LEU A 164 10.43 -9.26 2.40
CA LEU A 164 9.34 -9.81 3.20
C LEU A 164 8.31 -8.73 3.58
N GLY A 165 8.76 -7.53 3.91
CA GLY A 165 7.90 -6.37 4.15
C GLY A 165 7.08 -5.99 2.90
N THR A 166 7.71 -5.99 1.73
CA THR A 166 7.02 -5.76 0.45
C THR A 166 5.99 -6.86 0.17
N TYR A 167 6.35 -8.12 0.40
CA TYR A 167 5.45 -9.25 0.20
C TYR A 167 4.23 -9.17 1.12
N LEU A 168 4.41 -8.93 2.42
CA LEU A 168 3.32 -8.71 3.37
C LEU A 168 2.40 -7.59 2.90
N THR A 169 2.99 -6.47 2.53
CA THR A 169 2.25 -5.29 2.06
C THR A 169 1.41 -5.62 0.82
N ALA A 170 1.98 -6.34 -0.15
CA ALA A 170 1.23 -6.79 -1.32
C ALA A 170 0.09 -7.76 -0.98
N CYS A 171 0.30 -8.70 -0.04
CA CYS A 171 -0.76 -9.58 0.47
C CYS A 171 -1.90 -8.80 1.11
N VAL A 172 -1.59 -7.72 1.87
CA VAL A 172 -2.61 -6.84 2.46
C VAL A 172 -3.41 -6.14 1.37
N PHE A 173 -2.78 -5.59 0.34
CA PHE A 173 -3.47 -4.96 -0.78
C PHE A 173 -4.40 -5.94 -1.50
N CYS A 174 -3.88 -7.12 -1.83
CA CYS A 174 -4.67 -8.18 -2.47
C CYS A 174 -5.91 -8.55 -1.65
N SER A 175 -5.78 -8.64 -0.33
CA SER A 175 -6.88 -9.02 0.54
C SER A 175 -7.86 -7.87 0.79
N SER A 176 -7.37 -6.68 1.14
CA SER A 176 -8.22 -5.56 1.57
C SER A 176 -8.87 -4.81 0.41
N ILE A 177 -8.17 -4.63 -0.70
CA ILE A 177 -8.62 -3.81 -1.82
C ILE A 177 -9.17 -4.65 -2.97
N LEU A 178 -8.48 -5.75 -3.31
CA LEU A 178 -8.90 -6.61 -4.41
C LEU A 178 -9.88 -7.71 -3.98
N GLY A 179 -10.04 -7.95 -2.68
CA GLY A 179 -10.90 -9.01 -2.13
C GLY A 179 -10.39 -10.43 -2.43
N LEU A 180 -9.10 -10.58 -2.72
CA LEU A 180 -8.48 -11.87 -2.99
C LEU A 180 -8.15 -12.59 -1.68
N ASN A 181 -8.10 -13.94 -1.73
CA ASN A 181 -7.58 -14.70 -0.62
C ASN A 181 -6.04 -14.72 -0.67
N PRO A 182 -5.33 -14.02 0.24
CA PRO A 182 -3.89 -13.93 0.19
C PRO A 182 -3.18 -15.26 0.44
N GLU A 183 -3.86 -16.25 1.06
CA GLU A 183 -3.32 -17.60 1.28
C GLU A 183 -3.25 -18.44 -0.01
N LYS A 184 -3.81 -17.94 -1.12
CA LYS A 184 -3.78 -18.60 -2.43
C LYS A 184 -2.85 -17.93 -3.43
N VAL A 185 -2.31 -16.73 -3.12
CA VAL A 185 -1.38 -16.06 -4.03
C VAL A 185 0.01 -16.71 -3.99
N THR A 186 0.77 -16.50 -5.05
CA THR A 186 2.13 -17.04 -5.16
C THR A 186 3.07 -16.55 -4.05
N ASN A 187 3.96 -17.41 -3.57
CA ASN A 187 5.11 -17.04 -2.74
C ASN A 187 6.39 -16.80 -3.60
N LYS A 188 6.26 -16.79 -4.94
CA LYS A 188 7.36 -16.53 -5.86
C LYS A 188 7.20 -15.13 -6.44
N ILE A 189 8.21 -14.29 -6.26
CA ILE A 189 8.23 -12.92 -6.74
C ILE A 189 9.36 -12.80 -7.77
N ARG A 190 9.04 -12.30 -8.95
CA ARG A 190 10.04 -11.94 -9.95
C ARG A 190 10.51 -10.52 -9.70
N LEU A 191 11.81 -10.37 -9.43
CA LEU A 191 12.47 -9.09 -9.19
C LEU A 191 12.70 -8.32 -10.51
N LEU A 192 13.02 -7.02 -10.38
CA LEU A 192 13.27 -6.13 -11.53
C LEU A 192 14.32 -6.65 -12.52
N HIS A 193 15.33 -7.39 -12.04
CA HIS A 193 16.40 -7.94 -12.87
C HIS A 193 16.10 -9.35 -13.42
N GLY A 194 14.85 -9.80 -13.37
CA GLY A 194 14.42 -11.09 -13.91
C GLY A 194 14.63 -12.28 -12.99
N ALA A 195 15.38 -12.13 -11.90
CA ALA A 195 15.53 -13.19 -10.90
C ALA A 195 14.20 -13.47 -10.18
N THR A 196 13.92 -14.73 -9.90
CA THR A 196 12.77 -15.13 -9.10
C THR A 196 13.23 -15.42 -7.68
N LEU A 197 12.66 -14.71 -6.72
CA LEU A 197 12.80 -15.00 -5.31
C LEU A 197 11.64 -15.89 -4.87
N VAL A 198 11.94 -16.94 -4.14
CA VAL A 198 10.95 -17.81 -3.49
C VAL A 198 10.99 -17.52 -1.99
N ILE A 199 9.88 -17.06 -1.45
CA ILE A 199 9.75 -16.90 0.00
C ILE A 199 9.45 -18.27 0.59
N GLU A 200 10.14 -18.61 1.66
CA GLU A 200 9.95 -19.87 2.36
C GLU A 200 8.45 -20.10 2.68
N PRO A 201 7.90 -21.28 2.39
CA PRO A 201 6.45 -21.52 2.50
C PRO A 201 5.87 -21.21 3.87
N GLU A 202 6.61 -21.50 4.95
CA GLU A 202 6.17 -21.22 6.32
C GLU A 202 6.11 -19.71 6.60
N VAL A 203 7.13 -18.96 6.18
CA VAL A 203 7.15 -17.50 6.29
C VAL A 203 6.03 -16.88 5.44
N ALA A 204 5.87 -17.32 4.20
CA ALA A 204 4.80 -16.85 3.33
C ALA A 204 3.42 -17.07 3.97
N ALA A 205 3.16 -18.24 4.55
CA ALA A 205 1.91 -18.57 5.21
C ALA A 205 1.62 -17.65 6.42
N ILE A 206 2.64 -17.30 7.22
CA ILE A 206 2.51 -16.35 8.34
C ILE A 206 2.11 -14.98 7.81
N LEU A 207 2.81 -14.46 6.79
CA LEU A 207 2.54 -13.15 6.19
C LEU A 207 1.15 -13.08 5.56
N GLN A 208 0.76 -14.10 4.80
CA GLN A 208 -0.55 -14.23 4.17
C GLN A 208 -1.69 -14.26 5.19
N LYS A 209 -1.57 -15.05 6.26
CA LYS A 209 -2.56 -15.12 7.36
C LYS A 209 -2.67 -13.79 8.09
N SER A 210 -1.56 -13.11 8.35
CA SER A 210 -1.54 -11.79 8.98
C SER A 210 -2.24 -10.75 8.11
N ALA A 211 -1.98 -10.75 6.80
CA ALA A 211 -2.67 -9.88 5.84
C ALA A 211 -4.18 -10.13 5.82
N ARG A 212 -4.61 -11.40 5.81
CA ARG A 212 -6.04 -11.77 5.85
C ARG A 212 -6.72 -11.34 7.13
N LYS A 213 -6.03 -11.50 8.27
CA LYS A 213 -6.54 -11.05 9.57
C LYS A 213 -6.76 -9.53 9.56
N THR A 214 -5.74 -8.77 9.16
CA THR A 214 -5.82 -7.30 9.08
C THR A 214 -6.94 -6.84 8.16
N ALA A 215 -7.08 -7.43 6.97
CA ALA A 215 -8.16 -7.08 6.05
C ALA A 215 -9.57 -7.32 6.64
N ARG A 216 -9.73 -8.30 7.52
CA ARG A 216 -10.99 -8.54 8.23
C ARG A 216 -11.25 -7.50 9.32
N GLU A 217 -10.21 -7.10 10.05
CA GLU A 217 -10.30 -6.08 11.10
C GLU A 217 -10.64 -4.70 10.52
N PHE A 218 -10.17 -4.42 9.29
CA PHE A 218 -10.43 -3.16 8.57
C PHE A 218 -11.58 -3.26 7.55
N LYS A 219 -12.45 -4.26 7.66
CA LYS A 219 -13.49 -4.56 6.65
C LYS A 219 -14.44 -3.37 6.36
N GLU A 220 -14.74 -2.55 7.34
CA GLU A 220 -15.57 -1.36 7.18
C GLU A 220 -14.95 -0.27 6.29
N TYR A 221 -13.61 -0.26 6.17
CA TYR A 221 -12.86 0.69 5.35
C TYR A 221 -12.38 0.11 4.00
N THR A 222 -12.78 -1.10 3.64
CA THR A 222 -12.24 -1.81 2.46
C THR A 222 -13.30 -2.18 1.41
N LYS A 223 -14.52 -1.67 1.57
CA LYS A 223 -15.65 -1.98 0.68
C LYS A 223 -16.21 -0.78 -0.04
#